data_fb9fa71fae1f7a1263f6308f82e767fe
#
_entry.id   fb9fa71fae1f7a1263f6308f82e767fe
#
_cell.length_a   1.000
_cell.length_b   1.000
_cell.length_c   1.000
_cell.angle_alpha   90.00
_cell.angle_beta   90.00
_cell.angle_gamma   90.00
#
_symmetry.space_group_name_H-M   'P 1'
#
loop_
_entity.id
_entity.type
_entity.pdbx_description
1 polymer ?
#
loop_
_entity_poly.entity_id
_entity_poly.type
_entity_poly.pdbx_seq_one_letter_code
_entity_poly.pdbx_strand_id
1 'polypeptide(L)'
;MKPTDHLIREEALDPTQSFIVQAPAGSGKTELLIQRFLKLLGGVSQPEEILAMTFTRKAAGEMKIRIISALNRAKEETPPDEDHQRTTWELARIALQRNQKFGWRLLDNPTRLRIVTIDSFCAFLTKRTPMLSRIGGPAETKENIQDLMVLAAKQVLSKIENRRDLYCELVRKLLLHLDNDKNTF
;
A
#
# COMPACT_ATOMS: atom_id res chain seq x y z
N MET A 1 -33.53 -3.55 -0.46
CA MET A 1 -33.68 -3.02 0.92
C MET A 1 -32.35 -2.34 1.27
N LYS A 2 -32.38 -1.03 1.54
CA LYS A 2 -31.14 -0.30 1.91
C LYS A 2 -30.62 -0.81 3.25
N PRO A 3 -29.31 -0.99 3.43
CA PRO A 3 -28.73 -1.37 4.72
C PRO A 3 -29.05 -0.32 5.79
N THR A 4 -29.17 -0.72 7.05
CA THR A 4 -29.43 0.19 8.19
C THR A 4 -28.33 1.25 8.37
N ASP A 5 -27.13 1.02 7.83
CA ASP A 5 -25.96 1.90 7.88
C ASP A 5 -25.79 2.79 6.61
N HIS A 6 -26.82 2.90 5.75
CA HIS A 6 -26.74 3.63 4.49
C HIS A 6 -26.31 5.10 4.66
N LEU A 7 -26.88 5.81 5.63
CA LEU A 7 -26.55 7.23 5.87
C LEU A 7 -25.09 7.39 6.31
N ILE A 8 -24.60 6.52 7.16
CA ILE A 8 -23.20 6.53 7.62
C ILE A 8 -22.24 6.24 6.45
N ARG A 9 -22.65 5.37 5.53
CA ARG A 9 -21.86 5.09 4.31
C ARG A 9 -21.83 6.28 3.36
N GLU A 10 -22.95 6.98 3.18
CA GLU A 10 -23.01 8.20 2.38
C GLU A 10 -22.10 9.30 2.97
N GLU A 11 -22.16 9.49 4.29
CA GLU A 11 -21.28 10.41 5.01
C GLU A 11 -19.80 10.06 4.81
N ALA A 12 -19.44 8.77 4.91
CA ALA A 12 -18.09 8.30 4.70
C ALA A 12 -17.55 8.54 3.25
N LEU A 13 -18.40 8.87 2.31
CA LEU A 13 -17.99 9.25 0.94
C LEU A 13 -17.66 10.74 0.81
N ASP A 14 -17.90 11.58 1.83
CA ASP A 14 -17.56 13.00 1.77
C ASP A 14 -16.04 13.21 1.68
N PRO A 15 -15.54 13.76 0.55
CA PRO A 15 -14.09 13.94 0.36
C PRO A 15 -13.47 14.99 1.27
N THR A 16 -14.29 15.87 1.88
CA THR A 16 -13.83 16.97 2.73
C THR A 16 -13.54 16.54 4.17
N GLN A 17 -13.99 15.36 4.57
CA GLN A 17 -13.87 14.85 5.93
C GLN A 17 -12.98 13.61 6.02
N SER A 18 -12.38 13.40 7.19
CA SER A 18 -11.60 12.21 7.51
C SER A 18 -12.44 11.23 8.32
N PHE A 19 -12.34 9.93 7.99
CA PHE A 19 -13.13 8.88 8.62
C PHE A 19 -12.26 7.72 9.08
N ILE A 20 -12.65 7.10 10.19
CA ILE A 20 -12.18 5.78 10.61
C ILE A 20 -13.36 4.81 10.46
N VAL A 21 -13.19 3.78 9.63
CA VAL A 21 -14.22 2.78 9.38
C VAL A 21 -13.91 1.52 10.16
N GLN A 22 -14.69 1.26 11.20
CA GLN A 22 -14.62 0.03 11.98
C GLN A 22 -15.86 -0.83 11.69
N ALA A 23 -15.63 -2.03 11.16
CA ALA A 23 -16.70 -2.93 10.78
C ALA A 23 -16.19 -4.38 10.70
N PRO A 24 -17.03 -5.40 10.98
CA PRO A 24 -16.65 -6.80 10.94
C PRO A 24 -16.25 -7.25 9.52
N ALA A 25 -15.62 -8.43 9.41
CA ALA A 25 -15.34 -9.04 8.12
C ALA A 25 -16.64 -9.27 7.32
N GLY A 26 -16.58 -9.10 6.00
CA GLY A 26 -17.76 -9.26 5.14
C GLY A 26 -18.76 -8.10 5.12
N SER A 27 -18.55 -7.04 5.91
CA SER A 27 -19.46 -5.88 6.02
C SER A 27 -19.41 -4.91 4.81
N GLY A 28 -18.67 -5.20 3.75
CA GLY A 28 -18.56 -4.32 2.59
C GLY A 28 -17.56 -3.16 2.72
N LYS A 29 -16.60 -3.22 3.68
CA LYS A 29 -15.54 -2.19 3.82
C LYS A 29 -14.79 -1.90 2.53
N THR A 30 -14.42 -2.95 1.81
CA THR A 30 -13.68 -2.80 0.54
C THR A 30 -14.53 -2.07 -0.50
N GLU A 31 -15.81 -2.35 -0.57
CA GLU A 31 -16.73 -1.65 -1.48
C GLU A 31 -16.82 -0.16 -1.14
N LEU A 32 -16.97 0.17 0.13
CA LEU A 32 -16.97 1.56 0.59
C LEU A 32 -15.67 2.29 0.23
N LEU A 33 -14.51 1.64 0.37
CA LEU A 33 -13.22 2.22 -0.02
C LEU A 33 -13.12 2.44 -1.54
N ILE A 34 -13.66 1.53 -2.35
CA ILE A 34 -13.73 1.68 -3.81
C ILE A 34 -14.62 2.86 -4.17
N GLN A 35 -15.81 2.95 -3.57
CA GLN A 35 -16.74 4.05 -3.79
C GLN A 35 -16.10 5.40 -3.42
N ARG A 36 -15.42 5.46 -2.26
CA ARG A 36 -14.69 6.66 -1.85
C ARG A 36 -13.57 7.02 -2.84
N PHE A 37 -12.81 6.04 -3.32
CA PHE A 37 -11.76 6.26 -4.32
C PHE A 37 -12.34 6.81 -5.63
N LEU A 38 -13.44 6.24 -6.11
CA LEU A 38 -14.15 6.72 -7.31
C LEU A 38 -14.70 8.13 -7.12
N LYS A 39 -15.25 8.44 -5.94
CA LYS A 39 -15.71 9.78 -5.57
C LYS A 39 -14.58 10.80 -5.65
N LEU A 40 -13.42 10.46 -5.08
CA LEU A 40 -12.23 11.31 -5.14
C LEU A 40 -11.75 11.50 -6.58
N LEU A 41 -11.72 10.44 -7.41
CA LEU A 41 -11.36 10.55 -8.83
C LEU A 41 -12.25 11.56 -9.58
N GLY A 42 -13.52 11.66 -9.22
CA GLY A 42 -14.43 12.65 -9.79
C GLY A 42 -14.08 14.11 -9.43
N GLY A 43 -13.25 14.35 -8.43
CA GLY A 43 -12.91 15.68 -7.91
C GLY A 43 -11.51 16.19 -8.26
N VAL A 44 -10.53 15.31 -8.46
CA VAL A 44 -9.11 15.68 -8.64
C VAL A 44 -8.76 16.11 -10.06
N SER A 45 -7.63 16.79 -10.21
CA SER A 45 -7.09 17.17 -11.52
C SER A 45 -6.19 16.09 -12.12
N GLN A 46 -5.50 15.32 -11.28
CA GLN A 46 -4.66 14.20 -11.67
C GLN A 46 -4.98 12.98 -10.78
N PRO A 47 -5.06 11.76 -11.35
CA PRO A 47 -5.35 10.56 -10.57
C PRO A 47 -4.27 10.27 -9.52
N GLU A 48 -3.05 10.74 -9.73
CA GLU A 48 -1.92 10.60 -8.81
C GLU A 48 -2.06 11.41 -7.51
N GLU A 49 -3.02 12.34 -7.43
CA GLU A 49 -3.35 13.08 -6.21
C GLU A 49 -3.99 12.18 -5.15
N ILE A 50 -4.53 11.03 -5.56
CA ILE A 50 -5.16 10.06 -4.67
C ILE A 50 -4.15 8.94 -4.37
N LEU A 51 -3.88 8.71 -3.08
CA LEU A 51 -3.05 7.62 -2.61
C LEU A 51 -3.89 6.65 -1.80
N ALA A 52 -3.96 5.38 -2.24
CA ALA A 52 -4.49 4.29 -1.46
C ALA A 52 -3.36 3.35 -1.04
N MET A 53 -3.28 3.08 0.26
CA MET A 53 -2.26 2.19 0.82
C MET A 53 -2.87 0.92 1.38
N THR A 54 -2.22 -0.21 1.13
CA THR A 54 -2.61 -1.51 1.67
C THR A 54 -1.41 -2.20 2.30
N PHE A 55 -1.68 -3.27 3.04
CA PHE A 55 -0.60 -4.05 3.66
C PHE A 55 0.02 -5.06 2.69
N THR A 56 -0.75 -5.60 1.75
CA THR A 56 -0.28 -6.66 0.84
C THR A 56 -0.38 -6.24 -0.63
N ARG A 57 0.55 -6.77 -1.45
CA ARG A 57 0.51 -6.59 -2.90
C ARG A 57 -0.77 -7.15 -3.51
N LYS A 58 -1.28 -8.27 -2.95
CA LYS A 58 -2.53 -8.89 -3.38
C LYS A 58 -3.71 -7.94 -3.19
N ALA A 59 -3.87 -7.36 -1.99
CA ALA A 59 -4.95 -6.40 -1.72
C ALA A 59 -4.87 -5.14 -2.60
N ALA A 60 -3.65 -4.63 -2.86
CA ALA A 60 -3.45 -3.51 -3.79
C ALA A 60 -3.89 -3.87 -5.22
N GLY A 61 -3.53 -5.06 -5.69
CA GLY A 61 -3.93 -5.58 -7.00
C GLY A 61 -5.45 -5.78 -7.12
N GLU A 62 -6.08 -6.40 -6.13
CA GLU A 62 -7.54 -6.61 -6.08
C GLU A 62 -8.30 -5.28 -6.10
N MET A 63 -7.89 -4.30 -5.29
CA MET A 63 -8.51 -2.98 -5.28
C MET A 63 -8.40 -2.31 -6.65
N LYS A 64 -7.23 -2.36 -7.28
CA LYS A 64 -7.00 -1.82 -8.62
C LYS A 64 -7.90 -2.47 -9.66
N ILE A 65 -7.98 -3.80 -9.68
CA ILE A 65 -8.85 -4.56 -10.60
C ILE A 65 -10.32 -4.13 -10.41
N ARG A 66 -10.80 -4.03 -9.18
CA ARG A 66 -12.18 -3.64 -8.90
C ARG A 66 -12.50 -2.22 -9.37
N ILE A 67 -11.59 -1.26 -9.18
CA ILE A 67 -11.78 0.12 -9.66
C ILE A 67 -11.82 0.15 -11.19
N ILE A 68 -10.91 -0.55 -11.87
CA ILE A 68 -10.91 -0.62 -13.33
C ILE A 68 -12.16 -1.33 -13.87
N SER A 69 -12.62 -2.39 -13.21
CA SER A 69 -13.88 -3.07 -13.55
C SER A 69 -15.09 -2.15 -13.40
N ALA A 70 -15.13 -1.35 -12.31
CA ALA A 70 -16.20 -0.36 -12.11
C ALA A 70 -16.18 0.72 -13.20
N LEU A 71 -15.01 1.23 -13.58
CA LEU A 71 -14.87 2.19 -14.68
C LEU A 71 -15.28 1.59 -16.04
N ASN A 72 -14.97 0.31 -16.30
CA ASN A 72 -15.42 -0.35 -17.53
C ASN A 72 -16.94 -0.55 -17.55
N ARG A 73 -17.53 -0.98 -16.42
CA ARG A 73 -18.99 -1.14 -16.31
C ARG A 73 -19.73 0.19 -16.44
N ALA A 74 -19.11 1.28 -16.02
CA ALA A 74 -19.69 2.63 -16.16
C ALA A 74 -19.81 3.13 -17.61
N LYS A 75 -19.25 2.40 -18.60
CA LYS A 75 -19.47 2.64 -20.02
C LYS A 75 -20.85 2.17 -20.48
N GLU A 76 -21.44 1.21 -19.77
CA GLU A 76 -22.76 0.69 -20.06
C GLU A 76 -23.82 1.73 -19.67
N GLU A 77 -24.86 1.92 -20.50
CA GLU A 77 -25.91 2.91 -20.26
C GLU A 77 -26.89 2.45 -19.18
N THR A 78 -27.04 1.15 -18.99
CA THR A 78 -28.00 0.57 -18.06
C THR A 78 -27.41 0.45 -16.65
N PRO A 79 -28.02 1.13 -15.64
CA PRO A 79 -27.57 0.99 -14.28
C PRO A 79 -27.83 -0.41 -13.73
N PRO A 80 -27.02 -0.90 -12.79
CA PRO A 80 -27.30 -2.14 -12.07
C PRO A 80 -28.57 -2.07 -11.23
N ASP A 81 -29.23 -3.21 -11.02
CA ASP A 81 -30.45 -3.31 -10.22
C ASP A 81 -30.20 -3.15 -8.70
N GLU A 82 -29.04 -3.61 -8.23
CA GLU A 82 -28.70 -3.58 -6.81
C GLU A 82 -28.21 -2.20 -6.35
N ASP A 83 -28.81 -1.67 -5.29
CA ASP A 83 -28.53 -0.30 -4.77
C ASP A 83 -27.04 -0.01 -4.58
N HIS A 84 -26.27 -0.94 -3.97
CA HIS A 84 -24.85 -0.72 -3.73
C HIS A 84 -24.01 -0.71 -5.01
N GLN A 85 -24.37 -1.53 -6.01
CA GLN A 85 -23.71 -1.54 -7.32
C GLN A 85 -24.08 -0.29 -8.11
N ARG A 86 -25.31 0.20 -7.95
CA ARG A 86 -25.77 1.44 -8.57
C ARG A 86 -24.97 2.64 -8.09
N THR A 87 -24.75 2.77 -6.78
CA THR A 87 -23.90 3.84 -6.22
C THR A 87 -22.49 3.78 -6.79
N THR A 88 -21.88 2.59 -6.85
CA THR A 88 -20.54 2.38 -7.43
C THR A 88 -20.52 2.78 -8.91
N TRP A 89 -21.56 2.41 -9.66
CA TRP A 89 -21.69 2.73 -11.08
C TRP A 89 -21.84 4.25 -11.32
N GLU A 90 -22.67 4.95 -10.54
CA GLU A 90 -22.83 6.40 -10.63
C GLU A 90 -21.51 7.13 -10.35
N LEU A 91 -20.81 6.77 -9.30
CA LEU A 91 -19.50 7.32 -8.97
C LEU A 91 -18.46 7.04 -10.05
N ALA A 92 -18.46 5.82 -10.61
CA ALA A 92 -17.57 5.45 -11.69
C ALA A 92 -17.86 6.22 -12.99
N ARG A 93 -19.13 6.55 -13.30
CA ARG A 93 -19.49 7.42 -14.44
C ARG A 93 -18.90 8.83 -14.30
N ILE A 94 -19.01 9.43 -13.11
CA ILE A 94 -18.43 10.75 -12.84
C ILE A 94 -16.90 10.70 -13.01
N ALA A 95 -16.26 9.67 -12.46
CA ALA A 95 -14.81 9.44 -12.60
C ALA A 95 -14.42 9.21 -14.07
N LEU A 96 -15.22 8.48 -14.84
CA LEU A 96 -14.99 8.23 -16.27
C LEU A 96 -15.10 9.50 -17.11
N GLN A 97 -16.10 10.35 -16.83
CA GLN A 97 -16.23 11.67 -17.47
C GLN A 97 -15.00 12.56 -17.19
N ARG A 98 -14.50 12.51 -15.95
CA ARG A 98 -13.29 13.22 -15.55
C ARG A 98 -12.06 12.67 -16.28
N ASN A 99 -11.92 11.33 -16.34
CA ASN A 99 -10.88 10.64 -17.11
C ASN A 99 -10.86 11.08 -18.59
N GLN A 100 -12.02 11.20 -19.21
CA GLN A 100 -12.14 11.66 -20.59
C GLN A 100 -11.76 13.14 -20.72
N LYS A 101 -12.32 13.99 -19.86
CA LYS A 101 -12.07 15.45 -19.86
C LYS A 101 -10.58 15.80 -19.75
N PHE A 102 -9.83 15.07 -18.92
CA PHE A 102 -8.41 15.35 -18.67
C PHE A 102 -7.46 14.40 -19.42
N GLY A 103 -7.99 13.49 -20.24
CA GLY A 103 -7.17 12.57 -21.04
C GLY A 103 -6.32 11.61 -20.20
N TRP A 104 -6.78 11.16 -19.05
CA TRP A 104 -5.97 10.35 -18.14
C TRP A 104 -5.63 8.96 -18.67
N ARG A 105 -6.50 8.38 -19.50
CA ARG A 105 -6.37 7.04 -20.08
C ARG A 105 -6.21 5.94 -19.00
N LEU A 106 -6.98 6.00 -17.91
CA LEU A 106 -6.85 5.08 -16.78
C LEU A 106 -7.12 3.61 -17.17
N LEU A 107 -7.96 3.38 -18.18
CA LEU A 107 -8.27 2.03 -18.65
C LEU A 107 -7.12 1.41 -19.45
N ASP A 108 -6.37 2.25 -20.18
CA ASP A 108 -5.19 1.83 -20.93
C ASP A 108 -3.93 1.82 -20.04
N ASN A 109 -3.88 2.72 -19.06
CA ASN A 109 -2.76 2.86 -18.14
C ASN A 109 -3.20 2.87 -16.67
N PRO A 110 -3.54 1.70 -16.10
CA PRO A 110 -3.96 1.57 -14.69
C PRO A 110 -2.85 1.88 -13.67
N THR A 111 -1.60 1.99 -14.11
CA THR A 111 -0.46 2.30 -13.23
C THR A 111 -0.53 3.70 -12.66
N ARG A 112 -1.29 4.60 -13.29
CA ARG A 112 -1.58 5.95 -12.78
C ARG A 112 -2.41 5.95 -11.49
N LEU A 113 -3.13 4.88 -11.20
CA LEU A 113 -3.79 4.69 -9.92
C LEU A 113 -2.74 4.35 -8.85
N ARG A 114 -2.49 5.28 -7.94
CA ARG A 114 -1.54 5.12 -6.84
C ARG A 114 -2.11 4.24 -5.73
N ILE A 115 -2.31 2.98 -6.05
CA ILE A 115 -2.73 1.94 -5.11
C ILE A 115 -1.53 1.05 -4.87
N VAL A 116 -0.90 1.19 -3.70
CA VAL A 116 0.42 0.61 -3.40
C VAL A 116 0.46 0.00 -2.01
N THR A 117 1.46 -0.81 -1.74
CA THR A 117 1.74 -1.23 -0.35
C THR A 117 2.48 -0.14 0.40
N ILE A 118 2.37 -0.14 1.75
CA ILE A 118 3.12 0.77 2.62
C ILE A 118 4.62 0.70 2.30
N ASP A 119 5.19 -0.50 2.18
CA ASP A 119 6.60 -0.70 1.86
C ASP A 119 6.99 -0.10 0.50
N SER A 120 6.13 -0.31 -0.52
CA SER A 120 6.36 0.26 -1.85
C SER A 120 6.32 1.79 -1.83
N PHE A 121 5.45 2.38 -1.01
CA PHE A 121 5.39 3.82 -0.84
C PHE A 121 6.62 4.36 -0.09
N CYS A 122 7.05 3.69 0.98
CA CYS A 122 8.28 4.04 1.70
C CYS A 122 9.51 3.97 0.79
N ALA A 123 9.63 2.90 -0.01
CA ALA A 123 10.71 2.76 -0.98
C ALA A 123 10.69 3.87 -2.05
N PHE A 124 9.49 4.28 -2.51
CA PHE A 124 9.34 5.39 -3.44
C PHE A 124 9.80 6.71 -2.82
N LEU A 125 9.43 7.00 -1.57
CA LEU A 125 9.87 8.21 -0.87
C LEU A 125 11.38 8.22 -0.67
N THR A 126 11.95 7.11 -0.22
CA THR A 126 13.40 6.95 0.00
C THR A 126 14.20 7.23 -1.27
N LYS A 127 13.73 6.71 -2.41
CA LYS A 127 14.37 6.96 -3.72
C LYS A 127 14.30 8.43 -4.16
N ARG A 128 13.27 9.15 -3.76
CA ARG A 128 13.10 10.57 -4.12
C ARG A 128 13.84 11.54 -3.19
N THR A 129 14.17 11.09 -1.99
CA THR A 129 14.85 11.90 -0.97
C THR A 129 16.15 11.22 -0.49
N PRO A 130 17.11 10.92 -1.35
CA PRO A 130 18.30 10.12 -0.99
C PRO A 130 19.14 10.81 0.10
N MET A 131 19.22 12.14 0.10
CA MET A 131 19.96 12.90 1.11
C MET A 131 19.27 12.89 2.49
N LEU A 132 17.95 12.96 2.53
CA LEU A 132 17.19 12.92 3.79
C LEU A 132 17.12 11.50 4.36
N SER A 133 17.01 10.48 3.51
CA SER A 133 16.93 9.08 3.92
C SER A 133 18.27 8.52 4.41
N ARG A 134 19.41 9.19 4.15
CA ARG A 134 20.77 8.73 4.45
C ARG A 134 21.12 7.35 3.88
N ILE A 135 20.38 6.85 2.92
CA ILE A 135 20.59 5.50 2.33
C ILE A 135 21.63 5.52 1.20
N GLY A 136 22.08 6.73 0.77
CA GLY A 136 23.22 6.89 -0.13
C GLY A 136 23.01 6.49 -1.58
N GLY A 137 21.98 5.72 -1.93
CA GLY A 137 21.71 5.27 -3.31
C GLY A 137 20.47 4.36 -3.39
N PRO A 138 20.08 3.93 -4.59
CA PRO A 138 18.98 2.98 -4.74
C PRO A 138 19.32 1.65 -4.07
N ALA A 139 18.58 1.30 -3.01
CA ALA A 139 18.70 0.00 -2.38
C ALA A 139 18.15 -1.07 -3.32
N GLU A 140 18.96 -2.08 -3.62
CA GLU A 140 18.53 -3.27 -4.35
C GLU A 140 18.06 -4.34 -3.37
N THR A 141 16.95 -4.97 -3.69
CA THR A 141 16.47 -6.12 -2.93
C THR A 141 17.30 -7.36 -3.35
N LYS A 142 18.08 -7.91 -2.43
CA LYS A 142 18.78 -9.17 -2.67
C LYS A 142 17.97 -10.34 -2.10
N GLU A 143 17.70 -11.33 -2.94
CA GLU A 143 17.02 -12.57 -2.52
C GLU A 143 17.95 -13.46 -1.70
N ASN A 144 19.23 -13.50 -2.04
CA ASN A 144 20.25 -14.24 -1.29
C ASN A 144 21.06 -13.26 -0.43
N ILE A 145 20.84 -13.32 0.89
CA ILE A 145 21.52 -12.48 1.88
C ILE A 145 22.63 -13.24 2.64
N GLN A 146 22.93 -14.47 2.26
CA GLN A 146 23.85 -15.34 3.00
C GLN A 146 25.24 -14.71 3.17
N ASP A 147 25.79 -14.12 2.12
CA ASP A 147 27.08 -13.43 2.17
C ASP A 147 27.06 -12.23 3.14
N LEU A 148 25.94 -11.51 3.18
CA LEU A 148 25.76 -10.37 4.10
C LEU A 148 25.64 -10.86 5.55
N MET A 149 24.96 -11.97 5.79
CA MET A 149 24.86 -12.58 7.12
C MET A 149 26.21 -13.05 7.62
N VAL A 150 27.01 -13.72 6.78
CA VAL A 150 28.37 -14.11 7.11
C VAL A 150 29.26 -12.91 7.42
N LEU A 151 29.14 -11.84 6.64
CA LEU A 151 29.88 -10.61 6.89
C LEU A 151 29.46 -9.96 8.22
N ALA A 152 28.18 -9.88 8.51
CA ALA A 152 27.64 -9.35 9.76
C ALA A 152 28.09 -10.18 10.96
N ALA A 153 28.04 -11.52 10.86
CA ALA A 153 28.54 -12.41 11.90
C ALA A 153 30.04 -12.19 12.16
N LYS A 154 30.87 -12.08 11.12
CA LYS A 154 32.28 -11.74 11.26
C LYS A 154 32.52 -10.42 11.96
N GLN A 155 31.72 -9.38 11.64
CA GLN A 155 31.83 -8.08 12.31
C GLN A 155 31.42 -8.16 13.78
N VAL A 156 30.40 -8.93 14.13
CA VAL A 156 30.01 -9.15 15.53
C VAL A 156 31.11 -9.90 16.27
N LEU A 157 31.66 -10.97 15.69
CA LEU A 157 32.73 -11.75 16.30
C LEU A 157 34.02 -10.93 16.52
N SER A 158 34.34 -10.00 15.60
CA SER A 158 35.52 -9.12 15.76
C SER A 158 35.41 -8.18 16.98
N LYS A 159 34.22 -7.97 17.53
CA LYS A 159 34.04 -7.19 18.77
C LYS A 159 34.72 -7.83 19.99
N ILE A 160 34.96 -9.14 19.98
CA ILE A 160 35.63 -9.86 21.07
C ILE A 160 37.10 -9.42 21.21
N GLU A 161 37.76 -9.07 20.12
CA GLU A 161 39.16 -8.64 20.09
C GLU A 161 39.35 -7.30 20.80
N ASN A 162 38.33 -6.47 20.81
CA ASN A 162 38.36 -5.16 21.45
C ASN A 162 37.69 -5.16 22.83
N ARG A 163 38.50 -5.39 23.91
CA ARG A 163 37.99 -5.40 25.29
C ARG A 163 37.34 -4.12 25.77
N ARG A 164 37.48 -2.99 25.04
CA ARG A 164 36.82 -1.71 25.35
C ARG A 164 35.47 -1.55 24.64
N ASP A 165 35.12 -2.47 23.75
CA ASP A 165 33.82 -2.44 23.08
C ASP A 165 32.72 -2.87 24.06
N LEU A 166 31.66 -2.09 24.12
CA LEU A 166 30.50 -2.33 25.00
C LEU A 166 29.88 -3.73 24.77
N TYR A 167 29.98 -4.27 23.59
CA TYR A 167 29.37 -5.55 23.20
C TYR A 167 30.32 -6.75 23.40
N CYS A 168 31.59 -6.55 23.74
CA CYS A 168 32.58 -7.63 23.91
C CYS A 168 32.11 -8.74 24.88
N GLU A 169 31.63 -8.33 26.06
CA GLU A 169 31.11 -9.25 27.07
C GLU A 169 29.84 -9.98 26.64
N LEU A 170 28.94 -9.29 25.92
CA LEU A 170 27.70 -9.88 25.41
C LEU A 170 28.00 -10.94 24.33
N VAL A 171 28.88 -10.65 23.40
CA VAL A 171 29.29 -11.58 22.33
C VAL A 171 29.99 -12.79 22.92
N ARG A 172 30.84 -12.58 23.95
CA ARG A 172 31.52 -13.69 24.65
C ARG A 172 30.51 -14.60 25.34
N LYS A 173 29.53 -14.06 26.06
CA LYS A 173 28.46 -14.84 26.70
C LYS A 173 27.63 -15.62 25.65
N LEU A 174 27.32 -14.99 24.53
CA LEU A 174 26.59 -15.64 23.44
C LEU A 174 27.37 -16.83 22.88
N LEU A 175 28.67 -16.68 22.60
CA LEU A 175 29.50 -17.76 22.10
C LEU A 175 29.62 -18.93 23.10
N LEU A 176 29.76 -18.64 24.40
CA LEU A 176 29.78 -19.69 25.43
C LEU A 176 28.42 -20.41 25.49
N HIS A 177 27.32 -19.73 25.29
CA HIS A 177 25.98 -20.34 25.25
C HIS A 177 25.79 -21.25 24.03
N LEU A 178 26.45 -20.95 22.91
CA LEU A 178 26.41 -21.71 21.67
C LEU A 178 27.57 -22.75 21.57
N ASP A 179 28.22 -23.09 22.68
CA ASP A 179 29.38 -24.03 22.75
C ASP A 179 30.48 -23.70 21.73
N ASN A 180 30.63 -22.43 21.37
CA ASN A 180 31.54 -21.94 20.34
C ASN A 180 31.23 -22.44 18.92
N ASP A 181 30.05 -22.98 18.66
CA ASP A 181 29.64 -23.39 17.32
C ASP A 181 29.31 -22.20 16.45
N LYS A 182 30.21 -21.81 15.56
CA LYS A 182 30.09 -20.72 14.62
C LYS A 182 29.08 -20.98 13.48
N ASN A 183 28.58 -22.22 13.33
CA ASN A 183 27.59 -22.56 12.31
C ASN A 183 26.16 -22.30 12.78
N THR A 184 25.98 -21.96 14.05
CA THR A 184 24.69 -21.64 14.65
C THR A 184 24.42 -20.11 14.64
N PHE A 185 25.34 -19.33 14.06
CA PHE A 185 25.22 -17.88 13.87
C PHE A 185 24.51 -17.49 12.60
#